data_030212f74b17b33c11a199a2a8129f4e
#
_entry.id   030212f74b17b33c11a199a2a8129f4e
#
_cell.length_a   1.000
_cell.length_b   1.000
_cell.length_c   1.000
_cell.angle_alpha   90.00
_cell.angle_beta   90.00
_cell.angle_gamma   90.00
#
_symmetry.space_group_name_H-M   'P 1'
#
loop_
_entity.id
_entity.type
_entity.pdbx_description
1 polymer ?
#
loop_
_entity_poly.entity_id
_entity_poly.type
_entity_poly.pdbx_seq_one_letter_code
_entity_poly.pdbx_strand_id
1 'polypeptide(L)'
;MFMSTASRIALVLALLTLAGCRDRSHGDDYFPLTPGSQWQYRVERTTMDGVRQLRYFIEVSPLARQQPADVRSRVTLDGQRFIYKLTDEGIYRLGVQRRRGEPLAEDAQRQMVMPAKLTLDQQWQARSPTTVLESSAPPWESLFRVQVPVDMHYRVASLDADVATPSGDFEHCLLVSGHGTADADFGNGIGSASIEVSSLEWYAPNVGLVRMEHHERTSAKALSAGAVVMELDNWSHP
;
A
#
# COMPACT_ATOMS: atom_id res chain seq x y z
N MET A 1 -48.26 -14.52 45.39
CA MET A 1 -48.02 -14.44 43.95
C MET A 1 -46.53 -14.31 43.74
N PHE A 2 -45.82 -15.45 43.72
CA PHE A 2 -44.34 -15.51 43.66
C PHE A 2 -43.91 -15.78 42.22
N MET A 3 -43.34 -14.75 41.55
CA MET A 3 -42.71 -14.93 40.24
C MET A 3 -41.36 -15.65 40.45
N SER A 4 -41.22 -16.79 39.78
CA SER A 4 -40.08 -17.69 39.83
C SER A 4 -38.77 -17.03 39.41
N THR A 5 -37.74 -17.14 40.21
CA THR A 5 -36.35 -16.71 40.00
C THR A 5 -35.69 -17.24 38.71
N ALA A 6 -36.24 -18.31 38.12
CA ALA A 6 -35.77 -18.91 36.85
C ALA A 6 -36.01 -18.00 35.61
N SER A 7 -37.03 -17.17 35.65
CA SER A 7 -37.34 -16.27 34.50
C SER A 7 -36.42 -15.05 34.36
N ARG A 8 -35.67 -14.67 35.43
CA ARG A 8 -34.76 -13.53 35.40
C ARG A 8 -33.35 -13.93 34.93
N ILE A 9 -32.96 -15.18 35.08
CA ILE A 9 -31.66 -15.67 34.63
C ILE A 9 -31.65 -15.88 33.11
N ALA A 10 -32.76 -16.33 32.52
CA ALA A 10 -32.88 -16.48 31.06
C ALA A 10 -32.80 -15.17 30.29
N LEU A 11 -33.24 -14.04 30.89
CA LEU A 11 -33.22 -12.72 30.23
C LEU A 11 -31.81 -12.09 30.22
N VAL A 12 -30.96 -12.40 31.20
CA VAL A 12 -29.58 -11.91 31.28
C VAL A 12 -28.64 -12.65 30.33
N LEU A 13 -28.89 -13.94 30.09
CA LEU A 13 -28.09 -14.74 29.14
C LEU A 13 -28.35 -14.36 27.67
N ALA A 14 -29.52 -13.83 27.34
CA ALA A 14 -29.89 -13.45 25.96
C ALA A 14 -29.26 -12.11 25.52
N LEU A 15 -28.74 -11.29 26.45
CA LEU A 15 -28.12 -9.99 26.13
C LEU A 15 -26.60 -10.09 25.85
N LEU A 16 -25.99 -11.23 26.08
CA LEU A 16 -24.54 -11.43 25.88
C LEU A 16 -24.13 -11.96 24.49
N THR A 17 -25.11 -12.20 23.59
CA THR A 17 -24.84 -12.75 22.26
C THR A 17 -24.85 -11.72 21.12
N LEU A 18 -24.92 -10.42 21.42
CA LEU A 18 -24.90 -9.34 20.42
C LEU A 18 -23.56 -8.64 20.29
N ALA A 19 -22.46 -9.22 20.81
CA ALA A 19 -21.14 -8.90 20.34
C ALA A 19 -20.96 -9.56 18.97
N GLY A 20 -21.71 -9.08 17.97
CA GLY A 20 -21.53 -9.45 16.58
C GLY A 20 -20.09 -9.13 16.20
N CYS A 21 -19.30 -10.17 15.93
CA CYS A 21 -18.06 -10.04 15.19
C CYS A 21 -18.40 -9.22 13.96
N ARG A 22 -18.03 -7.95 13.95
CA ARG A 22 -18.00 -7.15 12.73
C ARG A 22 -16.98 -7.88 11.86
N ASP A 23 -17.45 -8.47 10.80
CA ASP A 23 -16.61 -9.19 9.84
C ASP A 23 -15.68 -8.14 9.18
N ARG A 24 -14.50 -7.93 9.76
CA ARG A 24 -13.49 -6.94 9.35
C ARG A 24 -12.62 -7.45 8.22
N SER A 25 -13.15 -8.29 7.37
CA SER A 25 -12.38 -9.04 6.37
C SER A 25 -12.52 -8.51 4.94
N HIS A 26 -13.06 -7.30 4.74
CA HIS A 26 -13.21 -6.73 3.40
C HIS A 26 -12.03 -5.82 3.03
N GLY A 27 -11.41 -6.09 1.89
CA GLY A 27 -10.24 -5.34 1.43
C GLY A 27 -10.51 -3.88 1.08
N ASP A 28 -11.73 -3.52 0.73
CA ASP A 28 -12.16 -2.14 0.48
C ASP A 28 -12.16 -1.28 1.75
N ASP A 29 -12.36 -1.87 2.94
CA ASP A 29 -12.19 -1.18 4.22
C ASP A 29 -10.74 -0.73 4.45
N TYR A 30 -9.76 -1.49 3.93
CA TYR A 30 -8.34 -1.21 4.08
C TYR A 30 -7.71 -0.45 2.90
N PHE A 31 -8.43 -0.32 1.79
CA PHE A 31 -7.99 0.46 0.64
C PHE A 31 -9.12 1.37 0.13
N PRO A 32 -9.55 2.37 0.93
CA PRO A 32 -10.71 3.19 0.60
C PRO A 32 -10.47 4.00 -0.68
N LEU A 33 -11.46 3.96 -1.58
CA LEU A 33 -11.48 4.67 -2.86
C LEU A 33 -12.69 5.62 -2.97
N THR A 34 -13.15 6.15 -1.84
CA THR A 34 -14.24 7.14 -1.79
C THR A 34 -13.75 8.46 -2.40
N PRO A 35 -14.42 8.99 -3.43
CA PRO A 35 -14.04 10.26 -4.04
C PRO A 35 -13.96 11.41 -3.04
N GLY A 36 -12.89 12.20 -3.12
CA GLY A 36 -12.61 13.31 -2.19
C GLY A 36 -11.81 12.92 -0.94
N SER A 37 -11.57 11.63 -0.70
CA SER A 37 -10.66 11.20 0.37
C SER A 37 -9.23 11.65 0.06
N GLN A 38 -8.51 12.11 1.08
CA GLN A 38 -7.18 12.68 0.97
C GLN A 38 -6.26 12.13 2.06
N TRP A 39 -5.00 11.92 1.72
CA TRP A 39 -3.93 11.50 2.63
C TRP A 39 -2.68 12.33 2.41
N GLN A 40 -2.05 12.72 3.49
CA GLN A 40 -0.73 13.33 3.50
C GLN A 40 0.21 12.48 4.33
N TYR A 41 1.38 12.16 3.76
CA TYR A 41 2.40 11.33 4.40
C TYR A 41 3.69 12.10 4.59
N ARG A 42 4.39 11.80 5.68
CA ARG A 42 5.83 12.03 5.81
C ARG A 42 6.56 10.85 5.20
N VAL A 43 7.53 11.15 4.37
CA VAL A 43 8.31 10.12 3.68
C VAL A 43 9.78 10.36 3.96
N GLU A 44 10.42 9.39 4.58
CA GLU A 44 11.87 9.32 4.67
C GLU A 44 12.38 8.40 3.59
N ARG A 45 13.25 8.93 2.75
CA ARG A 45 13.86 8.20 1.65
C ARG A 45 15.37 8.15 1.86
N THR A 46 15.90 6.94 2.02
CA THR A 46 17.33 6.65 2.15
C THR A 46 17.84 6.05 0.85
N THR A 47 18.92 6.62 0.33
CA THR A 47 19.63 6.14 -0.86
C THR A 47 21.13 6.13 -0.59
N MET A 48 21.94 5.76 -1.55
CA MET A 48 23.42 5.89 -1.45
C MET A 48 23.86 7.33 -1.22
N ASP A 49 23.09 8.32 -1.64
CA ASP A 49 23.37 9.76 -1.48
C ASP A 49 22.97 10.32 -0.10
N GLY A 50 22.38 9.49 0.76
CA GLY A 50 21.94 9.88 2.09
C GLY A 50 20.42 9.87 2.28
N VAL A 51 19.99 10.57 3.33
CA VAL A 51 18.57 10.60 3.76
C VAL A 51 17.90 11.88 3.30
N ARG A 52 16.69 11.78 2.73
CA ARG A 52 15.83 12.91 2.37
C ARG A 52 14.47 12.78 3.01
N GLN A 53 13.97 13.89 3.53
CA GLN A 53 12.60 14.01 4.05
C GLN A 53 11.71 14.66 2.96
N LEU A 54 10.59 14.02 2.66
CA LEU A 54 9.63 14.44 1.65
C LEU A 54 8.22 14.42 2.24
N ARG A 55 7.30 15.11 1.56
CA ARG A 55 5.85 14.97 1.79
C ARG A 55 5.22 14.36 0.55
N TYR A 56 4.32 13.42 0.76
CA TYR A 56 3.58 12.76 -0.29
C TYR A 56 2.09 12.96 -0.05
N PHE A 57 1.39 13.41 -1.09
CA PHE A 57 -0.03 13.70 -1.03
C PHE A 57 -0.77 12.84 -2.05
N ILE A 58 -1.88 12.24 -1.62
CA ILE A 58 -2.76 11.43 -2.45
C ILE A 58 -4.20 11.88 -2.25
N GLU A 59 -4.96 11.97 -3.34
CA GLU A 59 -6.40 12.23 -3.32
C GLU A 59 -7.13 11.23 -4.22
N VAL A 60 -8.30 10.76 -3.81
CA VAL A 60 -9.22 10.05 -4.70
C VAL A 60 -9.99 11.08 -5.54
N SER A 61 -9.76 11.06 -6.85
CA SER A 61 -10.41 12.01 -7.76
C SER A 61 -11.94 11.85 -7.75
N PRO A 62 -12.68 12.95 -7.92
CA PRO A 62 -14.10 12.90 -8.23
C PRO A 62 -14.38 12.03 -9.45
N LEU A 63 -15.56 11.38 -9.48
CA LEU A 63 -15.98 10.58 -10.63
C LEU A 63 -16.25 11.49 -11.83
N ALA A 64 -15.63 11.18 -12.97
CA ALA A 64 -15.98 11.81 -14.23
C ALA A 64 -17.36 11.29 -14.72
N ARG A 65 -18.15 12.14 -15.42
CA ARG A 65 -19.51 11.80 -15.87
C ARG A 65 -19.61 10.51 -16.73
N GLN A 66 -18.53 10.13 -17.41
CA GLN A 66 -18.49 8.95 -18.29
C GLN A 66 -17.61 7.83 -17.71
N GLN A 67 -17.17 7.95 -16.46
CA GLN A 67 -16.33 6.92 -15.83
C GLN A 67 -17.20 5.76 -15.34
N PRO A 68 -16.84 4.51 -15.60
CA PRO A 68 -17.52 3.34 -15.04
C PRO A 68 -17.57 3.39 -13.52
N ALA A 69 -18.67 2.91 -12.95
CA ALA A 69 -18.91 2.98 -11.50
C ALA A 69 -17.95 2.12 -10.67
N ASP A 70 -17.30 1.15 -11.28
CA ASP A 70 -16.29 0.25 -10.70
C ASP A 70 -14.85 0.73 -10.90
N VAL A 71 -14.64 1.89 -11.54
CA VAL A 71 -13.31 2.47 -11.77
C VAL A 71 -13.09 3.67 -10.87
N ARG A 72 -11.93 3.78 -10.28
CA ARG A 72 -11.50 4.88 -9.40
C ARG A 72 -10.10 5.33 -9.78
N SER A 73 -9.74 6.54 -9.36
CA SER A 73 -8.37 7.01 -9.52
C SER A 73 -7.88 7.76 -8.28
N ARG A 74 -6.62 7.48 -7.91
CA ARG A 74 -5.86 8.28 -6.95
C ARG A 74 -4.90 9.18 -7.71
N VAL A 75 -4.79 10.43 -7.28
CA VAL A 75 -3.92 11.43 -7.89
C VAL A 75 -2.95 11.95 -6.84
N THR A 76 -1.69 12.07 -7.22
CA THR A 76 -0.63 12.66 -6.40
C THR A 76 -0.46 14.16 -6.70
N LEU A 77 0.24 14.87 -5.84
CA LEU A 77 0.45 16.33 -5.98
C LEU A 77 1.16 16.70 -7.30
N ASP A 78 2.07 15.86 -7.78
CA ASP A 78 2.77 16.02 -9.06
C ASP A 78 1.91 15.65 -10.29
N GLY A 79 0.64 15.27 -10.06
CA GLY A 79 -0.34 14.98 -11.10
C GLY A 79 -0.28 13.56 -11.65
N GLN A 80 0.54 12.67 -11.07
CA GLN A 80 0.49 11.26 -11.42
C GLN A 80 -0.85 10.67 -11.00
N ARG A 81 -1.46 9.86 -11.87
CA ARG A 81 -2.77 9.24 -11.64
C ARG A 81 -2.67 7.73 -11.72
N PHE A 82 -3.08 7.06 -10.66
CA PHE A 82 -3.21 5.61 -10.58
C PHE A 82 -4.67 5.23 -10.80
N ILE A 83 -4.93 4.32 -11.76
CA ILE A 83 -6.29 3.87 -12.10
C ILE A 83 -6.53 2.51 -11.48
N TYR A 84 -7.63 2.39 -10.75
CA TYR A 84 -8.05 1.17 -10.07
C TYR A 84 -9.39 0.68 -10.56
N LYS A 85 -9.58 -0.63 -10.57
CA LYS A 85 -10.85 -1.30 -10.81
C LYS A 85 -11.25 -2.11 -9.59
N LEU A 86 -12.49 -1.91 -9.15
CA LEU A 86 -13.10 -2.68 -8.08
C LEU A 86 -13.79 -3.90 -8.71
N THR A 87 -13.59 -5.08 -8.14
CA THR A 87 -14.19 -6.34 -8.58
C THR A 87 -14.57 -7.17 -7.35
N ASP A 88 -15.34 -8.25 -7.56
CA ASP A 88 -15.69 -9.20 -6.50
C ASP A 88 -14.48 -9.95 -5.94
N GLU A 89 -13.37 -10.00 -6.69
CA GLU A 89 -12.11 -10.64 -6.26
C GLU A 89 -11.22 -9.69 -5.46
N GLY A 90 -11.36 -8.36 -5.66
CA GLY A 90 -10.55 -7.34 -5.01
C GLY A 90 -10.34 -6.09 -5.85
N ILE A 91 -9.39 -5.30 -5.44
CA ILE A 91 -9.00 -4.04 -6.08
C ILE A 91 -7.76 -4.27 -6.93
N TYR A 92 -7.87 -3.94 -8.22
CA TYR A 92 -6.78 -4.07 -9.18
C TYR A 92 -6.34 -2.71 -9.69
N ARG A 93 -5.01 -2.50 -9.80
CA ARG A 93 -4.47 -1.40 -10.57
C ARG A 93 -4.50 -1.78 -12.06
N LEU A 94 -5.03 -0.87 -12.88
CA LEU A 94 -5.08 -1.03 -14.34
C LEU A 94 -3.90 -0.38 -15.03
N GLY A 95 -3.31 0.64 -14.40
CA GLY A 95 -2.19 1.38 -14.97
C GLY A 95 -1.94 2.72 -14.30
N VAL A 96 -0.98 3.45 -14.83
CA VAL A 96 -0.53 4.75 -14.32
C VAL A 96 -0.47 5.76 -15.46
N GLN A 97 -1.11 6.91 -15.27
CA GLN A 97 -0.93 8.10 -16.10
C GLN A 97 0.09 9.01 -15.42
N ARG A 98 1.26 9.19 -15.99
CA ARG A 98 2.38 9.91 -15.34
C ARG A 98 2.15 11.41 -15.26
N ARG A 99 1.50 12.00 -16.26
CA ARG A 99 1.14 13.42 -16.31
C ARG A 99 -0.25 13.60 -16.87
N ARG A 100 -0.91 14.69 -16.48
CA ARG A 100 -2.21 15.05 -17.02
C ARG A 100 -2.11 15.23 -18.55
N GLY A 101 -2.96 14.54 -19.30
CA GLY A 101 -2.99 14.58 -20.77
C GLY A 101 -2.10 13.55 -21.48
N GLU A 102 -1.21 12.87 -20.75
CA GLU A 102 -0.50 11.71 -21.29
C GLU A 102 -1.43 10.49 -21.40
N PRO A 103 -1.17 9.55 -22.33
CA PRO A 103 -1.91 8.31 -22.36
C PRO A 103 -1.68 7.50 -21.08
N LEU A 104 -2.67 6.70 -20.70
CA LEU A 104 -2.53 5.72 -19.64
C LEU A 104 -1.47 4.69 -20.05
N ALA A 105 -0.43 4.55 -19.23
CA ALA A 105 0.46 3.39 -19.33
C ALA A 105 -0.24 2.23 -18.58
N GLU A 106 -0.88 1.36 -19.38
CA GLU A 106 -1.56 0.18 -18.85
C GLU A 106 -0.54 -0.82 -18.30
N ASP A 107 -0.87 -1.43 -17.16
CA ASP A 107 -0.10 -2.55 -16.64
C ASP A 107 -0.27 -3.74 -17.63
N ALA A 108 0.82 -4.40 -18.00
CA ALA A 108 0.79 -5.54 -18.92
C ALA A 108 -0.10 -6.69 -18.44
N GLN A 109 -0.26 -6.78 -17.12
CA GLN A 109 -1.20 -7.64 -16.42
C GLN A 109 -1.87 -6.84 -15.31
N ARG A 110 -3.12 -7.16 -14.99
CA ARG A 110 -3.81 -6.55 -13.86
C ARG A 110 -3.02 -6.81 -12.57
N GLN A 111 -2.69 -5.75 -11.86
CA GLN A 111 -1.96 -5.83 -10.59
C GLN A 111 -2.94 -5.81 -9.43
N MET A 112 -3.11 -6.93 -8.74
CA MET A 112 -3.91 -6.96 -7.51
C MET A 112 -3.24 -6.10 -6.45
N VAL A 113 -3.99 -5.13 -5.93
CA VAL A 113 -3.54 -4.24 -4.86
C VAL A 113 -4.04 -4.73 -3.51
N MET A 114 -5.31 -5.15 -3.45
CA MET A 114 -5.96 -5.61 -2.23
C MET A 114 -7.01 -6.67 -2.57
N PRO A 115 -6.94 -7.89 -2.02
CA PRO A 115 -7.98 -8.91 -2.16
C PRO A 115 -9.29 -8.45 -1.51
N ALA A 116 -10.45 -8.86 -2.07
CA ALA A 116 -11.76 -8.50 -1.52
C ALA A 116 -12.00 -9.10 -0.13
N LYS A 117 -11.57 -10.35 0.09
CA LYS A 117 -11.60 -11.01 1.40
C LYS A 117 -10.18 -11.15 1.91
N LEU A 118 -10.00 -10.92 3.21
CA LEU A 118 -8.70 -10.96 3.86
C LEU A 118 -8.71 -12.06 4.92
N THR A 119 -7.77 -12.98 4.80
CA THR A 119 -7.53 -14.03 5.80
C THR A 119 -6.05 -14.07 6.15
N LEU A 120 -5.73 -14.49 7.36
CA LEU A 120 -4.33 -14.66 7.77
C LEU A 120 -3.62 -15.60 6.79
N ASP A 121 -2.38 -15.28 6.45
CA ASP A 121 -1.53 -16.01 5.49
C ASP A 121 -2.02 -16.01 4.03
N GLN A 122 -3.10 -15.29 3.71
CA GLN A 122 -3.52 -15.12 2.32
C GLN A 122 -2.42 -14.44 1.51
N GLN A 123 -2.19 -14.93 0.29
CA GLN A 123 -1.12 -14.46 -0.59
C GLN A 123 -1.67 -13.99 -1.93
N TRP A 124 -0.98 -13.00 -2.53
CA TRP A 124 -1.18 -12.58 -3.91
C TRP A 124 0.13 -12.05 -4.49
N GLN A 125 0.12 -11.82 -5.80
CA GLN A 125 1.28 -11.30 -6.52
C GLN A 125 0.93 -9.99 -7.21
N ALA A 126 1.90 -9.06 -7.23
CA ALA A 126 1.84 -7.86 -8.04
C ALA A 126 3.26 -7.43 -8.44
N ARG A 127 3.37 -6.79 -9.59
CA ARG A 127 4.65 -6.25 -10.07
C ARG A 127 4.86 -4.84 -9.56
N SER A 128 6.02 -4.58 -8.96
CA SER A 128 6.42 -3.26 -8.49
C SER A 128 7.81 -2.91 -9.04
N PRO A 129 8.03 -1.69 -9.57
CA PRO A 129 9.37 -1.26 -9.95
C PRO A 129 10.19 -0.91 -8.70
N THR A 130 11.52 -1.07 -8.78
CA THR A 130 12.43 -0.48 -7.80
C THR A 130 12.34 1.05 -7.81
N THR A 131 12.53 1.69 -6.66
CA THR A 131 12.30 3.13 -6.49
C THR A 131 13.45 3.88 -5.82
N VAL A 132 14.32 3.17 -5.08
CA VAL A 132 15.39 3.79 -4.27
C VAL A 132 16.82 3.34 -4.64
N LEU A 133 16.97 2.52 -5.67
CA LEU A 133 18.27 2.18 -6.21
C LEU A 133 18.77 3.34 -7.09
N GLU A 134 19.35 4.35 -6.45
CA GLU A 134 19.92 5.53 -7.11
C GLU A 134 21.19 6.00 -6.45
N SER A 135 22.08 6.61 -7.24
CA SER A 135 23.33 7.21 -6.80
C SER A 135 23.74 8.36 -7.72
N SER A 136 24.26 9.43 -7.15
CA SER A 136 24.92 10.53 -7.87
C SER A 136 26.44 10.49 -7.73
N ALA A 137 26.99 9.49 -7.05
CA ALA A 137 28.43 9.33 -6.86
C ALA A 137 29.15 8.85 -8.14
N PRO A 138 30.48 9.08 -8.27
CA PRO A 138 31.25 8.50 -9.37
C PRO A 138 31.01 6.98 -9.52
N PRO A 139 31.06 6.45 -10.76
CA PRO A 139 31.51 7.10 -12.00
C PRO A 139 30.51 8.04 -12.69
N TRP A 140 29.38 8.37 -12.08
CA TRP A 140 28.37 9.25 -12.67
C TRP A 140 28.47 10.65 -12.10
N GLU A 141 28.45 11.64 -12.97
CA GLU A 141 28.36 13.05 -12.60
C GLU A 141 26.89 13.53 -12.47
N SER A 142 25.95 12.69 -12.89
CA SER A 142 24.51 12.94 -12.81
C SER A 142 23.81 11.80 -12.07
N LEU A 143 22.57 12.03 -11.62
CA LEU A 143 21.76 11.03 -10.95
C LEU A 143 21.58 9.79 -11.82
N PHE A 144 22.11 8.66 -11.36
CA PHE A 144 21.85 7.34 -11.91
C PHE A 144 20.74 6.67 -11.09
N ARG A 145 19.66 6.33 -11.75
CA ARG A 145 18.50 5.64 -11.15
C ARG A 145 18.18 4.37 -11.92
N VAL A 146 18.04 3.30 -11.19
CA VAL A 146 17.64 2.00 -11.73
C VAL A 146 16.17 1.74 -11.39
N GLN A 147 15.37 1.43 -12.41
CA GLN A 147 14.00 0.98 -12.26
C GLN A 147 13.86 -0.40 -12.90
N VAL A 148 13.82 -1.41 -12.08
CA VAL A 148 13.65 -2.81 -12.50
C VAL A 148 12.30 -3.28 -12.00
N PRO A 149 11.46 -3.89 -12.85
CA PRO A 149 10.22 -4.52 -12.40
C PRO A 149 10.55 -5.77 -11.57
N VAL A 150 10.00 -5.84 -10.37
CA VAL A 150 10.15 -6.95 -9.44
C VAL A 150 8.79 -7.61 -9.24
N ASP A 151 8.71 -8.92 -9.40
CA ASP A 151 7.51 -9.69 -9.08
C ASP A 151 7.47 -9.91 -7.57
N MET A 152 6.59 -9.17 -6.91
CA MET A 152 6.40 -9.17 -5.46
C MET A 152 5.36 -10.23 -5.05
N HIS A 153 5.67 -10.96 -4.00
CA HIS A 153 4.76 -11.86 -3.30
C HIS A 153 4.31 -11.20 -2.00
N TYR A 154 3.03 -10.86 -1.92
CA TYR A 154 2.42 -10.27 -0.75
C TYR A 154 1.72 -11.33 0.09
N ARG A 155 1.72 -11.13 1.42
CA ARG A 155 1.07 -12.00 2.38
C ARG A 155 0.44 -11.18 3.50
N VAL A 156 -0.78 -11.54 3.92
CA VAL A 156 -1.38 -11.04 5.16
C VAL A 156 -0.62 -11.60 6.36
N ALA A 157 0.17 -10.76 7.01
CA ALA A 157 0.98 -11.14 8.16
C ALA A 157 0.22 -11.01 9.50
N SER A 158 -0.75 -10.08 9.59
CA SER A 158 -1.65 -9.92 10.72
C SER A 158 -2.94 -9.24 10.27
N LEU A 159 -4.05 -9.58 10.94
CA LEU A 159 -5.34 -8.88 10.82
C LEU A 159 -5.63 -7.99 12.04
N ASP A 160 -4.69 -7.95 12.98
CA ASP A 160 -4.84 -7.26 14.27
C ASP A 160 -3.47 -6.74 14.74
N ALA A 161 -2.89 -5.84 13.96
CA ALA A 161 -1.63 -5.18 14.27
C ALA A 161 -1.87 -3.75 14.75
N ASP A 162 -1.00 -3.27 15.66
CA ASP A 162 -1.01 -1.89 16.12
C ASP A 162 0.18 -1.14 15.53
N VAL A 163 -0.01 0.15 15.24
CA VAL A 163 1.06 1.01 14.73
C VAL A 163 0.86 2.47 15.13
N ALA A 164 1.94 3.11 15.58
CA ALA A 164 1.99 4.54 15.84
C ALA A 164 2.50 5.30 14.61
N THR A 165 1.87 6.45 14.32
CA THR A 165 2.23 7.35 13.23
C THR A 165 2.16 8.81 13.70
N PRO A 166 2.65 9.79 12.93
CA PRO A 166 2.47 11.21 13.26
C PRO A 166 1.01 11.66 13.37
N SER A 167 0.07 10.99 12.70
CA SER A 167 -1.36 11.29 12.79
C SER A 167 -2.07 10.63 13.98
N GLY A 168 -1.39 9.79 14.73
CA GLY A 168 -1.90 9.08 15.91
C GLY A 168 -1.61 7.59 15.91
N ASP A 169 -2.15 6.92 16.92
CA ASP A 169 -2.04 5.48 17.10
C ASP A 169 -3.23 4.79 16.39
N PHE A 170 -2.95 3.72 15.67
CA PHE A 170 -3.94 2.91 14.97
C PHE A 170 -3.89 1.48 15.50
N GLU A 171 -5.04 0.98 15.90
CA GLU A 171 -5.26 -0.38 16.37
C GLU A 171 -5.98 -1.21 15.30
N HIS A 172 -5.90 -2.53 15.39
CA HIS A 172 -6.58 -3.47 14.50
C HIS A 172 -6.22 -3.29 13.01
N CYS A 173 -4.98 -2.92 12.74
CA CYS A 173 -4.48 -2.77 11.37
C CYS A 173 -4.29 -4.12 10.69
N LEU A 174 -4.57 -4.16 9.40
CA LEU A 174 -4.08 -5.19 8.50
C LEU A 174 -2.58 -4.94 8.28
N LEU A 175 -1.74 -5.92 8.60
CA LEU A 175 -0.33 -5.93 8.25
C LEU A 175 -0.10 -6.84 7.05
N VAL A 176 0.45 -6.27 5.99
CA VAL A 176 0.85 -6.99 4.77
C VAL A 176 2.38 -6.99 4.68
N SER A 177 2.98 -8.16 4.49
CA SER A 177 4.39 -8.30 4.13
C SER A 177 4.54 -8.57 2.64
N GLY A 178 5.51 -7.93 2.01
CA GLY A 178 5.87 -8.14 0.60
C GLY A 178 7.33 -8.58 0.47
N HIS A 179 7.60 -9.48 -0.46
CA HIS A 179 8.96 -9.91 -0.80
C HIS A 179 9.05 -10.20 -2.31
N GLY A 180 10.17 -9.83 -2.92
CA GLY A 180 10.44 -10.12 -4.33
C GLY A 180 11.92 -10.08 -4.66
N THR A 181 12.29 -10.75 -5.75
CA THR A 181 13.66 -10.74 -6.28
C THR A 181 13.63 -10.53 -7.78
N ALA A 182 14.68 -9.94 -8.32
CA ALA A 182 14.92 -9.81 -9.75
C ALA A 182 16.39 -9.81 -10.06
N ASP A 183 16.75 -10.24 -11.27
CA ASP A 183 18.09 -10.05 -11.81
C ASP A 183 18.06 -8.98 -12.89
N ALA A 184 19.04 -8.09 -12.91
CA ALA A 184 19.12 -7.02 -13.89
C ALA A 184 20.57 -6.82 -14.34
N ASP A 185 20.74 -6.49 -15.61
CA ASP A 185 22.00 -5.99 -16.13
C ASP A 185 21.98 -4.45 -16.12
N PHE A 186 22.80 -3.86 -15.29
CA PHE A 186 22.92 -2.41 -15.16
C PHE A 186 23.86 -1.78 -16.19
N GLY A 187 24.54 -2.59 -17.01
CA GLY A 187 25.49 -2.11 -18.01
C GLY A 187 26.63 -1.27 -17.41
N ASN A 188 27.28 -0.47 -18.25
CA ASN A 188 28.19 0.63 -17.87
C ASN A 188 29.22 0.31 -16.77
N GLY A 189 29.78 -0.88 -16.75
CA GLY A 189 30.81 -1.30 -15.78
C GLY A 189 30.28 -1.80 -14.44
N ILE A 190 28.96 -1.79 -14.19
CA ILE A 190 28.34 -2.41 -13.01
C ILE A 190 28.12 -3.91 -13.27
N GLY A 191 27.63 -4.26 -14.48
CA GLY A 191 27.30 -5.62 -14.87
C GLY A 191 25.97 -6.10 -14.31
N SER A 192 25.75 -7.42 -14.33
CA SER A 192 24.56 -8.06 -13.81
C SER A 192 24.60 -8.15 -12.29
N ALA A 193 23.47 -7.87 -11.65
CA ALA A 193 23.32 -7.98 -10.22
C ALA A 193 21.90 -8.44 -9.83
N SER A 194 21.81 -9.14 -8.71
CA SER A 194 20.52 -9.48 -8.10
C SER A 194 19.99 -8.32 -7.29
N ILE A 195 18.67 -8.21 -7.28
CA ILE A 195 17.90 -7.25 -6.49
C ILE A 195 16.98 -8.03 -5.56
N GLU A 196 16.91 -7.61 -4.31
CA GLU A 196 15.99 -8.10 -3.31
C GLU A 196 15.13 -6.91 -2.82
N VAL A 197 13.81 -7.10 -2.77
CA VAL A 197 12.87 -6.10 -2.28
C VAL A 197 12.04 -6.71 -1.16
N SER A 198 11.87 -5.97 -0.07
CA SER A 198 10.96 -6.31 1.01
C SER A 198 10.11 -5.11 1.41
N SER A 199 8.87 -5.36 1.81
CA SER A 199 7.97 -4.33 2.35
C SER A 199 7.16 -4.82 3.53
N LEU A 200 6.81 -3.89 4.43
CA LEU A 200 5.79 -4.04 5.45
C LEU A 200 4.83 -2.87 5.30
N GLU A 201 3.53 -3.16 5.27
CA GLU A 201 2.49 -2.18 5.02
C GLU A 201 1.37 -2.35 6.04
N TRP A 202 1.07 -1.29 6.81
CA TRP A 202 -0.01 -1.24 7.79
C TRP A 202 -1.17 -0.45 7.22
N TYR A 203 -2.32 -1.08 7.19
CA TYR A 203 -3.56 -0.47 6.72
C TYR A 203 -4.56 -0.41 7.86
N ALA A 204 -5.01 0.77 8.25
CA ALA A 204 -6.05 0.94 9.25
C ALA A 204 -7.45 0.88 8.61
N PRO A 205 -8.44 0.25 9.29
CA PRO A 205 -9.81 0.15 8.77
C PRO A 205 -10.41 1.53 8.47
N ASN A 206 -11.00 1.70 7.30
CA ASN A 206 -11.61 2.94 6.79
C ASN A 206 -10.66 4.14 6.62
N VAL A 207 -9.38 3.96 6.90
CA VAL A 207 -8.33 4.97 6.70
C VAL A 207 -7.45 4.61 5.51
N GLY A 208 -7.09 3.34 5.37
CA GLY A 208 -6.15 2.87 4.36
C GLY A 208 -4.73 2.77 4.89
N LEU A 209 -3.74 2.92 4.01
CA LEU A 209 -2.33 2.83 4.37
C LEU A 209 -1.96 3.91 5.40
N VAL A 210 -1.47 3.49 6.55
CA VAL A 210 -1.02 4.40 7.63
C VAL A 210 0.50 4.39 7.81
N ARG A 211 1.15 3.27 7.53
CA ARG A 211 2.61 3.15 7.52
C ARG A 211 3.08 2.17 6.46
N MET A 212 4.21 2.44 5.84
CA MET A 212 4.91 1.54 4.93
C MET A 212 6.42 1.62 5.21
N GLU A 213 7.05 0.45 5.25
CA GLU A 213 8.50 0.28 5.22
C GLU A 213 8.85 -0.51 3.97
N HIS A 214 9.71 0.03 3.13
CA HIS A 214 10.12 -0.58 1.87
C HIS A 214 11.65 -0.54 1.78
N HIS A 215 12.25 -1.69 1.52
CA HIS A 215 13.70 -1.83 1.43
C HIS A 215 14.06 -2.49 0.11
N GLU A 216 15.10 -1.94 -0.53
CA GLU A 216 15.68 -2.49 -1.74
C GLU A 216 17.18 -2.73 -1.49
N ARG A 217 17.67 -3.90 -1.90
CA ARG A 217 19.09 -4.27 -1.84
C ARG A 217 19.52 -4.83 -3.17
N THR A 218 20.78 -4.61 -3.51
CA THR A 218 21.39 -5.22 -4.69
C THR A 218 22.81 -5.68 -4.40
N SER A 219 23.26 -6.71 -5.11
CA SER A 219 24.65 -7.15 -5.09
C SER A 219 25.62 -6.18 -5.78
N ALA A 220 25.10 -5.20 -6.54
CA ALA A 220 25.88 -4.13 -7.17
C ALA A 220 26.35 -3.11 -6.14
N LYS A 221 27.65 -3.09 -5.82
CA LYS A 221 28.25 -2.21 -4.80
C LYS A 221 27.97 -0.71 -5.01
N ALA A 222 27.84 -0.28 -6.26
CA ALA A 222 27.57 1.12 -6.63
C ALA A 222 26.14 1.61 -6.28
N LEU A 223 25.22 0.66 -5.99
CA LEU A 223 23.81 0.95 -5.70
C LEU A 223 23.31 0.29 -4.42
N SER A 224 24.11 -0.40 -3.71
CA SER A 224 23.95 -1.44 -2.70
C SER A 224 22.58 -1.54 -1.99
N ALA A 225 21.98 -0.46 -1.49
CA ALA A 225 20.73 -0.49 -0.77
C ALA A 225 20.03 0.87 -0.76
N GLY A 226 18.71 0.85 -0.58
CA GLY A 226 17.87 2.01 -0.32
C GLY A 226 16.64 1.61 0.50
N ALA A 227 15.99 2.60 1.10
CA ALA A 227 14.77 2.40 1.88
C ALA A 227 13.81 3.57 1.74
N VAL A 228 12.52 3.28 1.89
CA VAL A 228 11.46 4.28 2.10
C VAL A 228 10.71 3.91 3.36
N VAL A 229 10.57 4.87 4.27
CA VAL A 229 9.58 4.82 5.35
C VAL A 229 8.54 5.88 5.06
N MET A 230 7.29 5.50 4.97
CA MET A 230 6.16 6.39 4.75
C MET A 230 5.19 6.28 5.91
N GLU A 231 4.84 7.40 6.54
CA GLU A 231 3.97 7.46 7.70
C GLU A 231 2.86 8.50 7.48
N LEU A 232 1.64 8.14 7.84
CA LEU A 232 0.50 9.03 7.74
C LEU A 232 0.68 10.23 8.69
N ASP A 233 0.59 11.45 8.14
CA ASP A 233 0.68 12.72 8.85
C ASP A 233 -0.70 13.36 9.05
N ASN A 234 -1.56 13.26 8.02
CA ASN A 234 -2.93 13.75 8.05
C ASN A 234 -3.81 13.01 7.02
N TRP A 235 -5.11 12.93 7.28
CA TRP A 235 -6.07 12.33 6.36
C TRP A 235 -7.47 12.92 6.56
N SER A 236 -8.31 12.84 5.51
CA SER A 236 -9.72 13.22 5.57
C SER A 236 -10.57 12.37 4.64
N HIS A 237 -11.80 12.09 5.07
CA HIS A 237 -12.86 11.56 4.22
C HIS A 237 -13.98 12.60 4.08
N PRO A 238 -14.70 12.63 2.94
CA PRO A 238 -15.87 13.50 2.77
C PRO A 238 -17.03 13.07 3.65
#